data_2fbdd12ad48c5444c5702d1a17b3fb7e
#
_entry.id   2fbdd12ad48c5444c5702d1a17b3fb7e
#
_cell.length_a   1.000
_cell.length_b   1.000
_cell.length_c   1.000
_cell.angle_alpha   90.00
_cell.angle_beta   90.00
_cell.angle_gamma   90.00
#
_symmetry.space_group_name_H-M   'P 1'
#
loop_
_entity.id
_entity.type
_entity.pdbx_description
1 polymer ?
#
loop_
_entity_poly.entity_id
_entity_poly.type
_entity_poly.pdbx_seq_one_letter_code
_entity_poly.pdbx_strand_id
1 'polypeptide(L)'
;MNRILLAFGLSLTAAQAHDIITTPITFDREIVRIFQSRCFSCHREGGAAFSLKTYSEARPWAVAIKEEVLARRMPPWGAVKGFGDFRNDQALTPEQLEVITSWADGGVPEGEEKDLPADAKLPPVPAIEHRLGEIAINGDFQFTQDFTLDGLVPQKVPEKASFQLMAELPDGTLDPLIWLTDYKPRFAHPFLLRMPLELPKGTVIRGVPAGVSLILQPPAPPGKPDHTE
;
A
#
# COMPACT_ATOMS: atom_id res chain seq x y z
N MET A 1 63.09 -37.24 35.39
CA MET A 1 62.58 -35.88 35.11
C MET A 1 61.30 -36.08 34.29
N ASN A 2 60.11 -36.13 34.95
CA ASN A 2 58.82 -36.30 34.30
C ASN A 2 58.24 -34.93 33.98
N ARG A 3 58.00 -34.65 32.70
CA ARG A 3 57.24 -33.47 32.23
C ARG A 3 55.75 -33.85 32.10
N ILE A 4 54.92 -33.32 33.00
CA ILE A 4 53.47 -33.44 32.90
C ILE A 4 53.01 -32.29 31.98
N LEU A 5 52.43 -32.65 30.82
CA LEU A 5 51.77 -31.71 29.90
C LEU A 5 50.32 -31.60 30.39
N LEU A 6 49.94 -30.44 30.96
CA LEU A 6 48.56 -30.09 31.18
C LEU A 6 47.94 -29.60 29.86
N ALA A 7 47.00 -30.41 29.30
CA ALA A 7 46.14 -30.00 28.21
C ALA A 7 45.00 -29.13 28.77
N PHE A 8 45.00 -27.84 28.46
CA PHE A 8 43.89 -26.91 28.74
C PHE A 8 42.84 -27.09 27.66
N GLY A 9 41.75 -27.81 27.97
CA GLY A 9 40.59 -27.91 27.08
C GLY A 9 39.80 -26.61 27.05
N LEU A 10 39.84 -25.88 25.93
CA LEU A 10 39.03 -24.70 25.67
C LEU A 10 37.60 -25.20 25.30
N SER A 11 36.68 -25.15 26.25
CA SER A 11 35.25 -25.40 25.99
C SER A 11 34.67 -24.17 25.31
N LEU A 12 34.44 -24.22 23.99
CA LEU A 12 33.61 -23.24 23.29
C LEU A 12 32.14 -23.49 23.68
N THR A 13 31.63 -22.69 24.60
CA THR A 13 30.18 -22.56 24.80
C THR A 13 29.64 -21.76 23.62
N ALA A 14 28.90 -22.41 22.73
CA ALA A 14 28.10 -21.72 21.73
C ALA A 14 27.05 -20.88 22.47
N ALA A 15 27.29 -19.57 22.59
CA ALA A 15 26.27 -18.63 23.01
C ALA A 15 25.19 -18.63 21.94
N GLN A 16 24.06 -19.25 22.22
CA GLN A 16 22.86 -19.04 21.40
C GLN A 16 22.42 -17.60 21.66
N ALA A 17 22.64 -16.73 20.70
CA ALA A 17 22.07 -15.41 20.69
C ALA A 17 20.56 -15.57 20.43
N HIS A 18 19.78 -15.70 21.50
CA HIS A 18 18.34 -15.52 21.43
C HIS A 18 18.10 -14.02 21.24
N ASP A 19 17.38 -13.66 20.16
CA ASP A 19 16.92 -12.30 19.97
C ASP A 19 16.11 -11.90 21.21
N ILE A 20 16.52 -10.81 21.86
CA ILE A 20 15.84 -10.33 23.06
C ILE A 20 14.51 -9.73 22.61
N ILE A 21 13.40 -10.31 23.03
CA ILE A 21 12.07 -9.77 22.78
C ILE A 21 11.91 -8.52 23.65
N THR A 22 11.76 -7.35 23.00
CA THR A 22 11.63 -6.05 23.66
C THR A 22 10.32 -5.34 23.37
N THR A 23 9.39 -6.01 22.68
CA THR A 23 8.08 -5.46 22.32
C THR A 23 6.94 -6.38 22.79
N PRO A 24 5.79 -5.82 23.21
CA PRO A 24 4.57 -6.59 23.47
C PRO A 24 3.79 -6.91 22.17
N ILE A 25 4.21 -6.38 21.01
CA ILE A 25 3.55 -6.58 19.74
C ILE A 25 3.93 -7.94 19.19
N THR A 26 2.93 -8.75 18.80
CA THR A 26 3.13 -10.10 18.29
C THR A 26 2.53 -10.26 16.89
N PHE A 27 3.00 -11.28 16.15
CA PHE A 27 2.44 -11.58 14.84
C PHE A 27 0.96 -11.95 14.93
N ASP A 28 0.60 -12.87 15.80
CA ASP A 28 -0.75 -13.45 15.89
C ASP A 28 -1.81 -12.44 16.34
N ARG A 29 -1.41 -11.41 17.10
CA ARG A 29 -2.35 -10.43 17.64
C ARG A 29 -2.45 -9.16 16.80
N GLU A 30 -1.31 -8.52 16.41
CA GLU A 30 -1.34 -7.24 15.72
C GLU A 30 -0.95 -7.34 14.25
N ILE A 31 0.19 -8.02 13.96
CA ILE A 31 0.79 -7.97 12.62
C ILE A 31 -0.09 -8.65 11.59
N VAL A 32 -0.61 -9.82 11.89
CA VAL A 32 -1.47 -10.58 10.96
C VAL A 32 -2.69 -9.77 10.53
N ARG A 33 -3.28 -8.94 11.42
CA ARG A 33 -4.43 -8.09 11.09
C ARG A 33 -4.09 -6.98 10.12
N ILE A 34 -2.91 -6.36 10.30
CA ILE A 34 -2.41 -5.38 9.34
C ILE A 34 -2.14 -6.07 8.00
N PHE A 35 -1.50 -7.25 8.03
CA PHE A 35 -1.18 -7.98 6.80
C PHE A 35 -2.44 -8.46 6.07
N GLN A 36 -3.47 -8.91 6.78
CA GLN A 36 -4.76 -9.26 6.17
C GLN A 36 -5.36 -8.09 5.39
N SER A 37 -5.33 -6.90 5.96
CA SER A 37 -5.96 -5.73 5.35
C SER A 37 -5.13 -5.05 4.27
N ARG A 38 -3.78 -5.20 4.28
CA ARG A 38 -2.87 -4.41 3.46
C ARG A 38 -1.94 -5.23 2.56
N CYS A 39 -1.66 -6.49 2.91
CA CYS A 39 -0.60 -7.29 2.27
C CYS A 39 -1.15 -8.54 1.56
N PHE A 40 -2.12 -9.25 2.17
CA PHE A 40 -2.56 -10.57 1.68
C PHE A 40 -3.29 -10.55 0.34
N SER A 41 -3.75 -9.38 -0.13
CA SER A 41 -4.25 -9.27 -1.50
C SER A 41 -3.22 -9.73 -2.55
N CYS A 42 -1.93 -9.46 -2.29
CA CYS A 42 -0.81 -9.84 -3.14
C CYS A 42 0.06 -10.96 -2.55
N HIS A 43 0.32 -10.91 -1.21
CA HIS A 43 1.21 -11.82 -0.49
C HIS A 43 0.47 -13.03 0.06
N ARG A 44 0.08 -13.95 -0.82
CA ARG A 44 -0.62 -15.22 -0.52
C ARG A 44 -0.25 -16.29 -1.53
N GLU A 45 -0.54 -17.53 -1.23
CA GLU A 45 -0.41 -18.62 -2.20
C GLU A 45 -1.24 -18.32 -3.46
N GLY A 46 -0.62 -18.48 -4.63
CA GLY A 46 -1.22 -18.12 -5.92
C GLY A 46 -1.40 -16.61 -6.17
N GLY A 47 -0.90 -15.75 -5.28
CA GLY A 47 -0.92 -14.30 -5.42
C GLY A 47 0.23 -13.76 -6.29
N ALA A 48 0.35 -12.43 -6.38
CA ALA A 48 1.39 -11.76 -7.17
C ALA A 48 2.78 -11.82 -6.52
N ALA A 49 2.88 -12.23 -5.24
CA ALA A 49 4.11 -12.31 -4.47
C ALA A 49 4.08 -13.53 -3.51
N PHE A 50 5.23 -13.80 -2.87
CA PHE A 50 5.34 -14.87 -1.87
C PHE A 50 4.37 -14.64 -0.70
N SER A 51 3.92 -15.72 -0.07
CA SER A 51 2.98 -15.66 1.03
C SER A 51 3.60 -15.03 2.29
N LEU A 52 2.77 -14.27 3.03
CA LEU A 52 3.05 -13.73 4.37
C LEU A 52 1.94 -14.10 5.35
N LYS A 53 1.12 -15.13 5.04
CA LYS A 53 -0.09 -15.46 5.79
C LYS A 53 0.19 -16.05 7.17
N THR A 54 1.32 -16.70 7.33
CA THR A 54 1.73 -17.34 8.59
C THR A 54 2.96 -16.68 9.18
N TYR A 55 3.15 -16.84 10.48
CA TYR A 55 4.36 -16.36 11.15
C TYR A 55 5.64 -16.93 10.52
N SER A 56 5.66 -18.23 10.25
CA SER A 56 6.82 -18.91 9.65
C SER A 56 7.18 -18.37 8.26
N GLU A 57 6.18 -17.93 7.49
CA GLU A 57 6.39 -17.28 6.20
C GLU A 57 6.86 -15.81 6.32
N ALA A 58 6.32 -15.08 7.31
CA ALA A 58 6.60 -13.65 7.49
C ALA A 58 7.92 -13.37 8.23
N ARG A 59 8.24 -14.18 9.26
CA ARG A 59 9.39 -13.98 10.14
C ARG A 59 10.72 -13.77 9.39
N PRO A 60 11.10 -14.59 8.39
CA PRO A 60 12.36 -14.42 7.66
C PRO A 60 12.49 -13.07 6.95
N TRP A 61 11.36 -12.40 6.68
CA TRP A 61 11.28 -11.15 5.94
C TRP A 61 11.06 -9.92 6.82
N ALA A 62 11.00 -10.07 8.15
CA ALA A 62 10.62 -8.98 9.06
C ALA A 62 11.44 -7.69 8.86
N VAL A 63 12.76 -7.80 8.71
CA VAL A 63 13.65 -6.67 8.45
C VAL A 63 13.35 -6.04 7.09
N ALA A 64 13.23 -6.87 6.04
CA ALA A 64 12.92 -6.37 4.70
C ALA A 64 11.52 -5.74 4.64
N ILE A 65 10.53 -6.33 5.32
CA ILE A 65 9.19 -5.75 5.45
C ILE A 65 9.27 -4.36 6.08
N LYS A 66 9.98 -4.22 7.21
CA LYS A 66 10.20 -2.91 7.86
C LYS A 66 10.80 -1.89 6.90
N GLU A 67 11.85 -2.25 6.19
CA GLU A 67 12.53 -1.36 5.23
C GLU A 67 11.59 -0.94 4.08
N GLU A 68 10.85 -1.90 3.52
CA GLU A 68 9.94 -1.65 2.41
C GLU A 68 8.75 -0.74 2.81
N VAL A 69 8.18 -0.96 4.02
CA VAL A 69 7.05 -0.15 4.47
C VAL A 69 7.50 1.25 4.90
N LEU A 70 8.65 1.40 5.55
CA LEU A 70 9.21 2.72 5.91
C LEU A 70 9.57 3.54 4.67
N ALA A 71 10.11 2.88 3.64
CA ALA A 71 10.40 3.51 2.35
C ALA A 71 9.14 3.74 1.49
N ARG A 72 7.95 3.35 1.99
CA ARG A 72 6.65 3.44 1.29
C ARG A 72 6.62 2.74 -0.07
N ARG A 73 7.46 1.70 -0.24
CA ARG A 73 7.43 0.84 -1.43
C ARG A 73 6.41 -0.28 -1.32
N MET A 74 6.01 -0.64 -0.07
CA MET A 74 4.95 -1.60 0.22
C MET A 74 3.95 -1.03 1.26
N PRO A 75 2.66 -1.19 1.04
CA PRO A 75 1.99 -1.62 -0.21
C PRO A 75 2.32 -0.69 -1.38
N PRO A 76 2.30 -1.16 -2.64
CA PRO A 76 2.67 -0.35 -3.81
C PRO A 76 1.52 0.59 -4.22
N TRP A 77 1.05 1.40 -3.28
CA TRP A 77 -0.08 2.31 -3.46
C TRP A 77 0.25 3.49 -4.38
N GLY A 78 1.44 4.06 -4.22
CA GLY A 78 1.95 5.14 -5.07
C GLY A 78 1.35 6.52 -4.85
N ALA A 79 0.20 6.67 -4.17
CA ALA A 79 -0.37 7.97 -3.84
C ALA A 79 0.04 8.42 -2.44
N VAL A 80 0.38 9.72 -2.30
CA VAL A 80 0.73 10.32 -1.02
C VAL A 80 -0.52 10.44 -0.16
N LYS A 81 -0.46 9.88 1.05
CA LYS A 81 -1.57 9.93 2.00
C LYS A 81 -1.87 11.39 2.41
N GLY A 82 -3.15 11.73 2.41
CA GLY A 82 -3.61 13.09 2.74
C GLY A 82 -3.58 14.07 1.57
N PHE A 83 -3.18 13.62 0.35
CA PHE A 83 -3.33 14.38 -0.87
C PHE A 83 -4.32 13.63 -1.80
N GLY A 84 -5.56 14.12 -1.86
CA GLY A 84 -6.73 13.36 -2.29
C GLY A 84 -7.26 12.45 -1.18
N ASP A 85 -8.50 12.02 -1.29
CA ASP A 85 -9.16 11.09 -0.35
C ASP A 85 -9.76 9.93 -1.11
N PHE A 86 -9.25 8.71 -0.86
CA PHE A 86 -9.60 7.51 -1.62
C PHE A 86 -10.27 6.46 -0.74
N ARG A 87 -11.39 5.87 -1.20
CA ARG A 87 -12.08 4.77 -0.49
C ARG A 87 -11.29 3.47 -0.53
N ASN A 88 -10.45 3.28 -1.55
CA ASN A 88 -9.57 2.12 -1.71
C ASN A 88 -8.11 2.38 -1.31
N ASP A 89 -7.86 3.36 -0.41
CA ASP A 89 -6.50 3.68 0.07
C ASP A 89 -5.82 2.47 0.73
N GLN A 90 -4.72 2.02 0.11
CA GLN A 90 -3.89 0.92 0.59
C GLN A 90 -2.68 1.37 1.40
N ALA A 91 -2.40 2.68 1.50
CA ALA A 91 -1.27 3.18 2.26
C ALA A 91 -1.40 2.81 3.75
N LEU A 92 -0.27 2.42 4.35
CA LEU A 92 -0.22 2.19 5.79
C LEU A 92 -0.40 3.51 6.55
N THR A 93 -1.14 3.45 7.65
CA THR A 93 -1.21 4.58 8.57
C THR A 93 0.09 4.70 9.37
N PRO A 94 0.38 5.88 9.97
CA PRO A 94 1.53 6.04 10.87
C PRO A 94 1.57 4.99 11.99
N GLU A 95 0.41 4.69 12.58
CA GLU A 95 0.28 3.69 13.65
C GLU A 95 0.59 2.27 13.14
N GLN A 96 0.13 1.92 11.94
CA GLN A 96 0.46 0.62 11.33
C GLN A 96 1.96 0.49 11.03
N LEU A 97 2.60 1.58 10.59
CA LEU A 97 4.06 1.62 10.39
C LEU A 97 4.80 1.42 11.71
N GLU A 98 4.38 2.11 12.77
CA GLU A 98 4.97 1.98 14.10
C GLU A 98 4.84 0.54 14.63
N VAL A 99 3.67 -0.06 14.50
CA VAL A 99 3.42 -1.45 14.93
C VAL A 99 4.32 -2.43 14.18
N ILE A 100 4.42 -2.33 12.85
CA ILE A 100 5.28 -3.21 12.04
C ILE A 100 6.76 -3.02 12.42
N THR A 101 7.22 -1.78 12.57
CA THR A 101 8.62 -1.49 12.89
C THR A 101 8.98 -1.96 14.30
N SER A 102 8.09 -1.73 15.28
CA SER A 102 8.31 -2.19 16.66
C SER A 102 8.32 -3.70 16.76
N TRP A 103 7.52 -4.41 15.97
CA TRP A 103 7.57 -5.88 15.89
C TRP A 103 8.90 -6.36 15.31
N ALA A 104 9.33 -5.78 14.19
CA ALA A 104 10.56 -6.17 13.51
C ALA A 104 11.81 -5.89 14.37
N ASP A 105 11.86 -4.75 15.06
CA ASP A 105 12.98 -4.36 15.93
C ASP A 105 12.94 -5.04 17.29
N GLY A 106 11.76 -5.46 17.73
CA GLY A 106 11.55 -6.05 19.07
C GLY A 106 11.74 -7.57 19.15
N GLY A 107 12.39 -8.20 18.15
CA GLY A 107 12.71 -9.63 18.17
C GLY A 107 11.68 -10.51 17.44
N VAL A 108 10.79 -9.91 16.68
CA VAL A 108 9.83 -10.63 15.80
C VAL A 108 9.03 -11.72 16.55
N PRO A 109 8.35 -11.41 17.68
CA PRO A 109 7.63 -12.44 18.44
C PRO A 109 6.39 -12.97 17.71
N GLU A 110 6.12 -14.28 17.84
CA GLU A 110 4.97 -14.96 17.22
C GLU A 110 3.65 -14.59 17.88
N GLY A 111 3.52 -14.86 19.15
CA GLY A 111 2.28 -14.69 19.91
C GLY A 111 1.65 -16.00 20.31
N GLU A 112 0.34 -15.99 20.56
CA GLU A 112 -0.42 -17.17 20.94
C GLU A 112 -1.48 -17.47 19.87
N GLU A 113 -1.61 -18.71 19.43
CA GLU A 113 -2.55 -19.16 18.38
C GLU A 113 -4.01 -18.71 18.64
N LYS A 114 -4.40 -18.62 19.92
CA LYS A 114 -5.74 -18.12 20.31
C LYS A 114 -6.01 -16.67 19.89
N ASP A 115 -4.95 -15.88 19.65
CA ASP A 115 -5.01 -14.47 19.26
C ASP A 115 -5.13 -14.26 17.74
N LEU A 116 -4.96 -15.35 16.95
CA LEU A 116 -5.16 -15.30 15.51
C LEU A 116 -6.59 -14.86 15.17
N PRO A 117 -6.74 -13.93 14.22
CA PRO A 117 -8.06 -13.57 13.74
C PRO A 117 -8.69 -14.75 12.99
N ALA A 118 -10.01 -14.82 13.01
CA ALA A 118 -10.72 -15.73 12.12
C ALA A 118 -10.34 -15.42 10.66
N ASP A 119 -10.37 -16.43 9.79
CA ASP A 119 -10.09 -16.26 8.36
C ASP A 119 -10.97 -15.16 7.77
N ALA A 120 -10.38 -13.99 7.58
CA ALA A 120 -11.08 -12.87 6.99
C ALA A 120 -11.15 -13.05 5.46
N LYS A 121 -12.31 -12.69 4.90
CA LYS A 121 -12.44 -12.55 3.47
C LYS A 121 -11.41 -11.51 3.01
N LEU A 122 -10.43 -11.92 2.20
CA LEU A 122 -9.41 -11.01 1.70
C LEU A 122 -10.06 -9.97 0.80
N PRO A 123 -9.74 -8.68 0.97
CA PRO A 123 -10.26 -7.67 0.06
C PRO A 123 -9.82 -8.00 -1.37
N PRO A 124 -10.71 -7.88 -2.35
CA PRO A 124 -10.33 -8.05 -3.73
C PRO A 124 -9.30 -6.97 -4.11
N VAL A 125 -8.37 -7.33 -4.99
CA VAL A 125 -7.55 -6.31 -5.66
C VAL A 125 -8.48 -5.49 -6.55
N PRO A 126 -8.56 -4.15 -6.40
CA PRO A 126 -9.41 -3.33 -7.23
C PRO A 126 -9.04 -3.53 -8.71
N ALA A 127 -9.96 -4.07 -9.49
CA ALA A 127 -9.78 -4.21 -10.93
C ALA A 127 -9.97 -2.86 -11.62
N ILE A 128 -9.22 -2.64 -12.70
CA ILE A 128 -9.50 -1.51 -13.59
C ILE A 128 -10.75 -1.90 -14.41
N GLU A 129 -11.87 -1.28 -14.08
CA GLU A 129 -13.12 -1.41 -14.83
C GLU A 129 -13.35 -0.16 -15.68
N HIS A 130 -13.69 -0.36 -16.96
CA HIS A 130 -14.06 0.76 -17.83
C HIS A 130 -15.53 1.15 -17.61
N ARG A 131 -15.79 2.45 -17.58
CA ARG A 131 -17.12 3.03 -17.34
C ARG A 131 -17.58 3.88 -18.51
N LEU A 132 -18.87 3.86 -18.80
CA LEU A 132 -19.43 4.76 -19.81
C LEU A 132 -19.24 6.22 -19.38
N GLY A 133 -18.78 7.06 -20.30
CA GLY A 133 -18.51 8.48 -20.03
C GLY A 133 -17.13 8.78 -19.48
N GLU A 134 -16.21 7.81 -19.48
CA GLU A 134 -14.80 8.05 -19.17
C GLU A 134 -14.16 9.07 -20.11
N ILE A 135 -13.25 9.88 -19.55
CA ILE A 135 -12.51 10.88 -20.33
C ILE A 135 -11.00 10.56 -20.20
N ALA A 136 -10.37 10.21 -21.31
CA ALA A 136 -8.92 10.05 -21.36
C ALA A 136 -8.23 11.41 -21.54
N ILE A 137 -7.25 11.70 -20.69
CA ILE A 137 -6.45 12.93 -20.71
C ILE A 137 -4.96 12.62 -20.84
N ASN A 138 -4.21 13.48 -21.54
CA ASN A 138 -2.76 13.34 -21.74
C ASN A 138 -1.99 14.67 -21.62
N GLY A 139 -2.57 15.62 -20.92
CA GLY A 139 -2.10 16.98 -20.65
C GLY A 139 -3.15 17.68 -19.78
N ASP A 140 -2.97 18.95 -19.52
CA ASP A 140 -4.00 19.76 -18.85
C ASP A 140 -5.29 19.70 -19.67
N PHE A 141 -6.43 19.57 -18.97
CA PHE A 141 -7.73 19.31 -19.61
C PHE A 141 -8.81 20.23 -19.03
N GLN A 142 -9.53 20.95 -19.89
CA GLN A 142 -10.65 21.80 -19.48
C GLN A 142 -12.00 21.14 -19.80
N PHE A 143 -12.87 21.06 -18.80
CA PHE A 143 -14.23 20.57 -18.99
C PHE A 143 -15.10 21.57 -19.73
N THR A 144 -15.78 21.10 -20.77
CA THR A 144 -16.75 21.90 -21.56
C THR A 144 -18.17 21.76 -21.06
N GLN A 145 -18.42 20.83 -20.14
CA GLN A 145 -19.68 20.58 -19.46
C GLN A 145 -19.39 20.12 -18.03
N ASP A 146 -20.40 20.07 -17.18
CA ASP A 146 -20.27 19.55 -15.82
C ASP A 146 -19.88 18.06 -15.88
N PHE A 147 -19.03 17.65 -14.94
CA PHE A 147 -18.57 16.26 -14.82
C PHE A 147 -18.47 15.86 -13.36
N THR A 148 -18.93 14.66 -13.02
CA THR A 148 -18.74 14.08 -11.69
C THR A 148 -17.58 13.10 -11.77
N LEU A 149 -16.50 13.39 -11.05
CA LEU A 149 -15.31 12.54 -10.99
C LEU A 149 -15.43 11.59 -9.80
N ASP A 150 -15.37 10.27 -10.06
CA ASP A 150 -15.38 9.22 -9.03
C ASP A 150 -14.03 8.51 -8.90
N GLY A 151 -13.21 8.53 -9.94
CA GLY A 151 -11.93 7.86 -9.92
C GLY A 151 -10.94 8.35 -10.97
N LEU A 152 -9.68 8.04 -10.71
CA LEU A 152 -8.53 8.30 -11.59
C LEU A 152 -7.89 6.96 -11.93
N VAL A 153 -7.74 6.64 -13.23
CA VAL A 153 -7.10 5.40 -13.65
C VAL A 153 -5.85 5.71 -14.45
N PRO A 154 -4.66 5.29 -13.97
CA PRO A 154 -3.43 5.39 -14.75
C PRO A 154 -3.53 4.53 -16.01
N GLN A 155 -3.41 5.14 -17.20
CA GLN A 155 -3.42 4.44 -18.48
C GLN A 155 -2.01 4.27 -19.03
N LYS A 156 -1.24 5.37 -19.08
CA LYS A 156 0.17 5.39 -19.46
C LYS A 156 0.91 6.29 -18.49
N VAL A 157 1.55 5.69 -17.49
CA VAL A 157 2.36 6.41 -16.52
C VAL A 157 3.72 5.71 -16.46
N PRO A 158 4.83 6.41 -16.74
CA PRO A 158 6.17 5.82 -16.68
C PRO A 158 6.53 5.29 -15.29
N GLU A 159 7.39 4.29 -15.23
CA GLU A 159 7.96 3.83 -13.96
C GLU A 159 8.71 4.97 -13.27
N LYS A 160 8.59 5.05 -11.94
CA LYS A 160 9.16 6.11 -11.09
C LYS A 160 8.61 7.52 -11.35
N ALA A 161 7.55 7.65 -12.14
CA ALA A 161 6.91 8.95 -12.30
C ALA A 161 6.41 9.50 -10.96
N SER A 162 6.57 10.82 -10.77
CA SER A 162 6.08 11.55 -9.60
C SER A 162 5.51 12.87 -10.06
N PHE A 163 4.22 13.12 -9.75
CA PHE A 163 3.52 14.34 -10.16
C PHE A 163 2.26 14.55 -9.30
N GLN A 164 1.76 15.79 -9.32
CA GLN A 164 0.52 16.17 -8.63
C GLN A 164 -0.53 16.57 -9.66
N LEU A 165 -1.76 16.13 -9.44
CA LEU A 165 -2.93 16.58 -10.18
C LEU A 165 -3.81 17.42 -9.28
N MET A 166 -4.26 18.54 -9.82
CA MET A 166 -5.19 19.48 -9.18
C MET A 166 -6.39 19.71 -10.10
N ALA A 167 -7.56 19.92 -9.54
CA ALA A 167 -8.68 20.51 -10.24
C ALA A 167 -8.71 22.01 -9.89
N GLU A 168 -8.55 22.88 -10.90
CA GLU A 168 -8.73 24.31 -10.79
C GLU A 168 -10.18 24.64 -11.20
N LEU A 169 -11.00 25.01 -10.22
CA LEU A 169 -12.40 25.35 -10.43
C LEU A 169 -12.54 26.73 -11.11
N PRO A 170 -13.69 27.04 -11.71
CA PRO A 170 -13.89 28.33 -12.38
C PRO A 170 -13.75 29.58 -11.50
N ASP A 171 -13.90 29.43 -10.19
CA ASP A 171 -13.71 30.49 -9.18
C ASP A 171 -12.24 30.63 -8.73
N GLY A 172 -11.32 29.82 -9.28
CA GLY A 172 -9.92 29.77 -8.92
C GLY A 172 -9.57 28.87 -7.72
N THR A 173 -10.54 28.20 -7.12
CA THR A 173 -10.29 27.20 -6.08
C THR A 173 -9.50 26.03 -6.64
N LEU A 174 -8.51 25.54 -5.89
CA LEU A 174 -7.68 24.38 -6.25
C LEU A 174 -8.02 23.20 -5.35
N ASP A 175 -8.57 22.15 -5.93
CA ASP A 175 -8.84 20.90 -5.24
C ASP A 175 -7.75 19.85 -5.55
N PRO A 176 -7.05 19.31 -4.54
CA PRO A 176 -6.04 18.29 -4.75
C PRO A 176 -6.69 16.95 -5.13
N LEU A 177 -6.32 16.42 -6.31
CA LEU A 177 -6.87 15.15 -6.78
C LEU A 177 -5.99 13.96 -6.40
N ILE A 178 -4.71 14.00 -6.75
CA ILE A 178 -3.74 12.94 -6.43
C ILE A 178 -2.31 13.46 -6.52
N TRP A 179 -1.48 13.01 -5.60
CA TRP A 179 -0.03 13.14 -5.71
C TRP A 179 0.57 11.74 -5.85
N LEU A 180 0.97 11.37 -7.07
CA LEU A 180 1.69 10.12 -7.33
C LEU A 180 3.18 10.30 -7.04
N THR A 181 3.79 9.26 -6.45
CA THR A 181 5.23 9.20 -6.18
C THR A 181 5.77 7.80 -6.49
N ASP A 182 6.94 7.74 -7.13
CA ASP A 182 7.64 6.48 -7.46
C ASP A 182 6.71 5.42 -8.07
N TYR A 183 5.86 5.83 -9.01
CA TYR A 183 4.83 4.99 -9.60
C TYR A 183 5.39 3.71 -10.21
N LYS A 184 4.68 2.60 -10.01
CA LYS A 184 5.06 1.28 -10.51
C LYS A 184 3.94 0.71 -11.39
N PRO A 185 4.07 0.79 -12.72
CA PRO A 185 3.02 0.34 -13.67
C PRO A 185 2.58 -1.11 -13.48
N ARG A 186 3.48 -1.99 -13.03
CA ARG A 186 3.16 -3.40 -12.77
C ARG A 186 2.11 -3.61 -11.67
N PHE A 187 1.86 -2.59 -10.85
CA PHE A 187 0.85 -2.59 -9.80
C PHE A 187 -0.28 -1.59 -10.08
N ALA A 188 -0.50 -1.27 -11.36
CA ALA A 188 -1.55 -0.35 -11.76
C ALA A 188 -2.91 -0.74 -11.18
N HIS A 189 -3.60 0.23 -10.60
CA HIS A 189 -4.93 0.11 -10.03
C HIS A 189 -5.67 1.45 -10.14
N PRO A 190 -7.01 1.48 -10.04
CA PRO A 190 -7.74 2.74 -9.98
C PRO A 190 -7.53 3.42 -8.61
N PHE A 191 -7.57 4.75 -8.61
CA PHE A 191 -7.66 5.57 -7.40
C PHE A 191 -9.10 6.08 -7.30
N LEU A 192 -9.91 5.46 -6.44
CA LEU A 192 -11.34 5.73 -6.32
C LEU A 192 -11.57 6.74 -5.22
N LEU A 193 -12.14 7.90 -5.54
CA LEU A 193 -12.43 8.94 -4.54
C LEU A 193 -13.41 8.41 -3.49
N ARG A 194 -13.24 8.79 -2.25
CA ARG A 194 -14.16 8.43 -1.17
C ARG A 194 -15.56 8.99 -1.41
N MET A 195 -15.60 10.22 -1.86
CA MET A 195 -16.80 10.91 -2.33
C MET A 195 -16.58 11.39 -3.76
N PRO A 196 -17.50 11.15 -4.69
CA PRO A 196 -17.41 11.75 -6.02
C PRO A 196 -17.29 13.26 -5.94
N LEU A 197 -16.46 13.84 -6.80
CA LEU A 197 -16.19 15.27 -6.85
C LEU A 197 -16.94 15.90 -8.03
N GLU A 198 -17.76 16.91 -7.73
CA GLU A 198 -18.46 17.68 -8.77
C GLU A 198 -17.50 18.70 -9.39
N LEU A 199 -17.29 18.58 -10.68
CA LEU A 199 -16.43 19.47 -11.49
C LEU A 199 -17.30 20.25 -12.46
N PRO A 200 -17.64 21.51 -12.14
CA PRO A 200 -18.47 22.33 -13.02
C PRO A 200 -17.75 22.63 -14.34
N LYS A 201 -18.54 22.93 -15.38
CA LYS A 201 -18.03 23.41 -16.67
C LYS A 201 -17.01 24.54 -16.46
N GLY A 202 -15.89 24.44 -17.16
CA GLY A 202 -14.77 25.41 -17.05
C GLY A 202 -13.67 24.97 -16.09
N THR A 203 -13.91 23.97 -15.23
CA THR A 203 -12.86 23.37 -14.40
C THR A 203 -11.71 22.85 -15.27
N VAL A 204 -10.48 23.06 -14.82
CA VAL A 204 -9.27 22.59 -15.52
C VAL A 204 -8.51 21.58 -14.65
N ILE A 205 -8.27 20.39 -15.18
CA ILE A 205 -7.30 19.47 -14.58
C ILE A 205 -5.90 19.94 -14.91
N ARG A 206 -5.09 20.17 -13.89
CA ARG A 206 -3.71 20.66 -14.00
C ARG A 206 -2.71 19.62 -13.56
N GLY A 207 -1.52 19.67 -14.14
CA GLY A 207 -0.34 18.95 -13.68
C GLY A 207 -0.16 17.55 -14.31
N VAL A 208 -0.82 17.25 -15.44
CA VAL A 208 -0.56 16.03 -16.21
C VAL A 208 0.72 16.18 -17.01
N PRO A 209 1.81 15.45 -16.68
CA PRO A 209 3.09 15.61 -17.37
C PRO A 209 3.04 15.12 -18.82
N ALA A 210 3.93 15.63 -19.66
CA ALA A 210 4.11 15.12 -21.02
C ALA A 210 4.43 13.61 -21.00
N GLY A 211 3.75 12.85 -21.85
CA GLY A 211 3.92 11.39 -21.96
C GLY A 211 3.14 10.57 -20.93
N VAL A 212 2.40 11.22 -20.01
CA VAL A 212 1.45 10.60 -19.11
C VAL A 212 0.05 10.66 -19.69
N SER A 213 -0.72 9.58 -19.56
CA SER A 213 -2.16 9.58 -19.79
C SER A 213 -2.91 8.92 -18.64
N LEU A 214 -4.07 9.48 -18.33
CA LEU A 214 -4.96 9.07 -17.28
C LEU A 214 -6.40 9.00 -17.81
N ILE A 215 -7.22 8.20 -17.16
CA ILE A 215 -8.67 8.18 -17.39
C ILE A 215 -9.35 8.81 -16.18
N LEU A 216 -10.20 9.78 -16.43
CA LEU A 216 -11.14 10.34 -15.45
C LEU A 216 -12.41 9.50 -15.50
N GLN A 217 -12.76 8.84 -14.40
CA GLN A 217 -13.92 7.96 -14.33
C GLN A 217 -15.11 8.66 -13.66
N PRO A 218 -16.30 8.60 -14.28
CA PRO A 218 -17.54 8.98 -13.62
C PRO A 218 -17.97 7.91 -12.61
N PRO A 219 -18.96 8.17 -11.74
CA PRO A 219 -19.56 7.17 -10.88
C PRO A 219 -20.05 5.94 -11.65
N ALA A 220 -20.02 4.78 -10.98
CA ALA A 220 -20.61 3.57 -11.55
C ALA A 220 -22.13 3.75 -11.72
N PRO A 221 -22.74 3.13 -12.74
CA PRO A 221 -24.20 3.14 -12.90
C PRO A 221 -24.89 2.60 -11.63
N PRO A 222 -26.03 3.17 -11.22
CA PRO A 222 -26.76 2.65 -10.08
C PRO A 222 -27.14 1.17 -10.30
N GLY A 223 -26.87 0.32 -9.31
CA GLY A 223 -27.20 -1.11 -9.33
C GLY A 223 -26.06 -2.08 -9.61
N LYS A 224 -24.85 -1.62 -9.92
CA LYS A 224 -23.67 -2.48 -9.93
C LYS A 224 -22.95 -2.33 -8.58
N PRO A 225 -22.86 -3.38 -7.74
CA PRO A 225 -22.17 -3.27 -6.45
C PRO A 225 -20.71 -2.88 -6.71
N ASP A 226 -20.26 -1.84 -6.02
CA ASP A 226 -18.84 -1.53 -5.95
C ASP A 226 -18.18 -2.65 -5.13
N HIS A 227 -17.26 -3.40 -5.73
CA HIS A 227 -16.62 -4.56 -5.09
C HIS A 227 -15.63 -4.16 -3.96
N THR A 228 -15.76 -2.95 -3.41
CA THR A 228 -14.90 -2.39 -2.36
C THR A 228 -15.55 -2.32 -0.98
N GLU A 229 -16.75 -2.92 -0.74
CA GLU A 229 -17.31 -3.14 0.61
C GLU A 229 -16.84 -4.44 1.26
#